data_8dd1a54228f527c6459e8f733cd7d07f
#
_entry.id   8dd1a54228f527c6459e8f733cd7d07f
#
_cell.length_a   1.000
_cell.length_b   1.000
_cell.length_c   1.000
_cell.angle_alpha   90.00
_cell.angle_beta   90.00
_cell.angle_gamma   90.00
#
_symmetry.space_group_name_H-M   'P 1'
#
loop_
_entity.id
_entity.type
_entity.pdbx_description
1 polymer ?
#
loop_
_entity_poly.entity_id
_entity_poly.type
_entity_poly.pdbx_seq_one_letter_code
_entity_poly.pdbx_strand_id
1 'polypeptide(L)'
;MKAIIIAAGRAKRMEHLSENLPKCLFEVNGRPVLRRQMDTFRACGVIDIVVIKGYKQELINYSDARYYINDDYMNNNILNSLFYAEKEIEGDCIITYGDILFNEGVIRKLVASKSDIAAVVDTEWKAHYENRHAHPVTEAENVIMDEDHRLIEIGKIMDKKHAANAEFIGMIKV
;
A
#
# COMPACT_ATOMS: atom_id res chain seq x y z
N MET A 1 15.53 -8.80 -2.74
CA MET A 1 14.21 -8.26 -2.32
C MET A 1 13.77 -7.18 -3.29
N LYS A 2 12.52 -7.17 -3.68
CA LYS A 2 11.89 -6.30 -4.68
C LYS A 2 10.72 -5.55 -4.02
N ALA A 3 10.41 -4.33 -4.47
CA ALA A 3 9.19 -3.61 -4.08
C ALA A 3 8.22 -3.55 -5.25
N ILE A 4 6.96 -3.92 -5.02
CA ILE A 4 5.86 -3.82 -5.98
C ILE A 4 4.86 -2.79 -5.45
N ILE A 5 4.71 -1.66 -6.14
CA ILE A 5 3.86 -0.54 -5.74
C ILE A 5 2.59 -0.55 -6.60
N ILE A 6 1.43 -0.71 -5.98
CA ILE A 6 0.14 -0.72 -6.68
C ILE A 6 -0.39 0.71 -6.74
N ALA A 7 -0.26 1.34 -7.90
CA ALA A 7 -0.58 2.74 -8.16
C ALA A 7 -1.63 2.93 -9.27
N ALA A 8 -2.46 1.92 -9.54
CA ALA A 8 -3.39 1.91 -10.67
C ALA A 8 -4.70 2.68 -10.39
N GLY A 9 -5.04 2.92 -9.11
CA GLY A 9 -6.35 3.40 -8.71
C GLY A 9 -6.64 4.87 -9.06
N ARG A 10 -7.92 5.14 -9.41
CA ARG A 10 -8.47 6.49 -9.48
C ARG A 10 -8.99 6.88 -8.10
N ALA A 11 -8.49 7.97 -7.52
CA ALA A 11 -8.91 8.49 -6.22
C ALA A 11 -10.31 9.14 -6.28
N LYS A 12 -11.36 8.36 -6.56
CA LYS A 12 -12.75 8.86 -6.76
C LYS A 12 -13.24 9.76 -5.60
N ARG A 13 -12.81 9.50 -4.37
CA ARG A 13 -13.20 10.26 -3.16
C ARG A 13 -12.55 11.64 -3.05
N MET A 14 -11.52 11.91 -3.82
CA MET A 14 -10.80 13.19 -3.81
C MET A 14 -11.27 14.14 -4.93
N GLU A 15 -12.36 13.78 -5.63
CA GLU A 15 -13.06 14.58 -6.64
C GLU A 15 -12.11 15.43 -7.52
N HIS A 16 -12.24 16.76 -7.42
CA HIS A 16 -11.49 17.72 -8.24
C HIS A 16 -9.96 17.59 -8.12
N LEU A 17 -9.42 17.11 -7.01
CA LEU A 17 -7.98 16.88 -6.86
C LEU A 17 -7.49 15.70 -7.70
N SER A 18 -8.34 14.69 -7.93
CA SER A 18 -7.99 13.49 -8.67
C SER A 18 -8.36 13.52 -10.15
N GLU A 19 -9.05 14.56 -10.63
CA GLU A 19 -9.46 14.65 -12.05
C GLU A 19 -8.27 14.68 -13.00
N ASN A 20 -7.18 15.27 -12.59
CA ASN A 20 -6.03 15.51 -13.46
C ASN A 20 -4.75 14.79 -13.05
N LEU A 21 -4.73 14.12 -11.88
CA LEU A 21 -3.52 13.53 -11.34
C LEU A 21 -3.82 12.20 -10.62
N PRO A 22 -3.04 11.11 -10.87
CA PRO A 22 -3.13 9.89 -10.07
C PRO A 22 -2.79 10.18 -8.60
N LYS A 23 -3.46 9.52 -7.66
CA LYS A 23 -3.28 9.74 -6.22
C LYS A 23 -1.81 9.61 -5.76
N CYS A 24 -1.09 8.67 -6.34
CA CYS A 24 0.33 8.43 -6.03
C CYS A 24 1.25 9.59 -6.42
N LEU A 25 0.80 10.51 -7.28
CA LEU A 25 1.53 11.71 -7.68
C LEU A 25 1.15 12.96 -6.88
N PHE A 26 0.21 12.88 -5.92
CA PHE A 26 -0.05 13.99 -5.03
C PHE A 26 1.20 14.32 -4.22
N GLU A 27 1.46 15.61 -4.11
CA GLU A 27 2.65 16.09 -3.43
C GLU A 27 2.41 16.26 -1.93
N VAL A 28 3.35 15.77 -1.15
CA VAL A 28 3.46 16.06 0.28
C VAL A 28 4.78 16.79 0.48
N ASN A 29 4.73 18.05 0.93
CA ASN A 29 5.89 18.92 1.05
C ASN A 29 6.71 18.98 -0.27
N GLY A 30 6.04 19.28 -1.38
CA GLY A 30 6.68 19.49 -2.69
C GLY A 30 7.28 18.22 -3.33
N ARG A 31 6.90 17.01 -2.89
CA ARG A 31 7.40 15.77 -3.46
C ARG A 31 6.29 14.72 -3.60
N PRO A 32 6.10 14.12 -4.77
CA PRO A 32 5.08 13.08 -5.00
C PRO A 32 5.20 11.91 -4.04
N VAL A 33 4.04 11.38 -3.56
CA VAL A 33 3.97 10.22 -2.67
C VAL A 33 4.75 9.04 -3.24
N LEU A 34 4.51 8.69 -4.50
CA LEU A 34 5.22 7.58 -5.16
C LEU A 34 6.74 7.78 -5.14
N ARG A 35 7.23 9.01 -5.41
CA ARG A 35 8.67 9.29 -5.36
C ARG A 35 9.23 9.11 -3.96
N ARG A 36 8.49 9.54 -2.93
CA ARG A 36 8.89 9.33 -1.52
C ARG A 36 8.99 7.86 -1.18
N GLN A 37 8.01 7.05 -1.59
CA GLN A 37 8.05 5.59 -1.40
C GLN A 37 9.29 4.97 -2.04
N MET A 38 9.54 5.30 -3.32
CA MET A 38 10.72 4.78 -4.06
C MET A 38 12.04 5.15 -3.37
N ASP A 39 12.16 6.39 -2.88
CA ASP A 39 13.37 6.85 -2.18
C ASP A 39 13.55 6.13 -0.85
N THR A 40 12.46 5.92 -0.09
CA THR A 40 12.50 5.21 1.19
C THR A 40 12.91 3.74 0.99
N PHE A 41 12.39 3.07 -0.04
CA PHE A 41 12.82 1.71 -0.40
C PHE A 41 14.32 1.65 -0.70
N ARG A 42 14.83 2.57 -1.54
CA ARG A 42 16.26 2.63 -1.90
C ARG A 42 17.16 2.90 -0.71
N ALA A 43 16.76 3.81 0.17
CA ALA A 43 17.49 4.09 1.40
C ALA A 43 17.61 2.85 2.31
N CYS A 44 16.72 1.88 2.14
CA CYS A 44 16.73 0.60 2.84
C CYS A 44 17.35 -0.56 2.02
N GLY A 45 17.96 -0.28 0.87
CA GLY A 45 18.61 -1.28 0.02
C GLY A 45 17.66 -2.05 -0.91
N VAL A 46 16.38 -1.70 -0.96
CA VAL A 46 15.40 -2.26 -1.90
C VAL A 46 15.42 -1.43 -3.18
N ILE A 47 16.27 -1.82 -4.13
CA ILE A 47 16.56 -1.04 -5.35
C ILE A 47 15.72 -1.47 -6.57
N ASP A 48 15.26 -2.71 -6.59
CA ASP A 48 14.38 -3.22 -7.67
C ASP A 48 12.93 -2.82 -7.38
N ILE A 49 12.44 -1.83 -8.12
CA ILE A 49 11.12 -1.25 -7.91
C ILE A 49 10.26 -1.47 -9.15
N VAL A 50 9.09 -2.07 -8.91
CA VAL A 50 8.03 -2.29 -9.89
C VAL A 50 6.83 -1.43 -9.50
N VAL A 51 6.25 -0.73 -10.47
CA VAL A 51 5.05 0.08 -10.27
C VAL A 51 3.95 -0.40 -11.20
N ILE A 52 2.80 -0.76 -10.64
CA ILE A 52 1.60 -1.10 -11.40
C ILE A 52 0.77 0.15 -11.53
N LYS A 53 0.66 0.66 -12.74
CA LYS A 53 -0.05 1.90 -13.07
C LYS A 53 -1.33 1.64 -13.87
N GLY A 54 -2.29 2.55 -13.79
CA GLY A 54 -3.58 2.45 -14.47
C GLY A 54 -4.12 3.82 -14.80
N TYR A 55 -4.89 4.44 -13.92
CA TYR A 55 -5.45 5.78 -14.16
C TYR A 55 -4.34 6.79 -14.47
N LYS A 56 -4.48 7.50 -15.61
CA LYS A 56 -3.51 8.49 -16.10
C LYS A 56 -2.06 7.99 -16.06
N GLN A 57 -1.87 6.76 -16.47
CA GLN A 57 -0.60 6.04 -16.43
C GLN A 57 0.54 6.76 -17.15
N GLU A 58 0.22 7.61 -18.13
CA GLU A 58 1.17 8.40 -18.91
C GLU A 58 1.93 9.43 -18.05
N LEU A 59 1.34 9.84 -16.92
CA LEU A 59 1.96 10.78 -15.99
C LEU A 59 2.97 10.11 -15.04
N ILE A 60 2.95 8.78 -14.93
CA ILE A 60 3.87 8.03 -14.08
C ILE A 60 5.02 7.52 -14.93
N ASN A 61 6.16 8.24 -14.89
CA ASN A 61 7.30 7.93 -15.73
C ASN A 61 8.64 8.27 -15.05
N TYR A 62 9.08 7.39 -14.15
CA TYR A 62 10.40 7.47 -13.51
C TYR A 62 11.34 6.46 -14.17
N SER A 63 12.51 6.90 -14.63
CA SER A 63 13.50 6.06 -15.33
C SER A 63 14.09 4.93 -14.46
N ASP A 64 13.88 5.01 -13.16
CA ASP A 64 14.42 4.14 -12.14
C ASP A 64 13.38 3.17 -11.54
N ALA A 65 12.31 2.87 -12.30
CA ALA A 65 11.30 1.85 -11.99
C ALA A 65 10.91 1.07 -13.24
N ARG A 66 10.43 -0.16 -13.04
CA ARG A 66 9.78 -0.97 -14.08
C ARG A 66 8.27 -0.85 -13.96
N TYR A 67 7.55 -1.01 -15.05
CA TYR A 67 6.13 -0.73 -15.10
C TYR A 67 5.31 -1.90 -15.62
N TYR A 68 4.17 -2.11 -15.01
CA TYR A 68 3.06 -2.91 -15.50
C TYR A 68 1.81 -2.03 -15.63
N ILE A 69 0.97 -2.32 -16.60
CA ILE A 69 -0.21 -1.51 -16.90
C ILE A 69 -1.46 -2.32 -16.57
N ASN A 70 -2.26 -1.85 -15.62
CA ASN A 70 -3.61 -2.32 -15.41
C ASN A 70 -4.57 -1.46 -16.22
N ASP A 71 -4.93 -1.91 -17.39
CA ASP A 71 -5.86 -1.22 -18.31
C ASP A 71 -7.32 -1.37 -17.90
N ASP A 72 -7.63 -2.35 -17.04
CA ASP A 72 -8.98 -2.57 -16.47
C ASP A 72 -9.15 -2.03 -15.04
N TYR A 73 -8.32 -1.06 -14.63
CA TYR A 73 -8.31 -0.50 -13.27
C TYR A 73 -9.67 0.02 -12.77
N MET A 74 -10.61 0.30 -13.68
CA MET A 74 -11.95 0.80 -13.32
C MET A 74 -12.89 -0.30 -12.81
N ASN A 75 -12.70 -1.55 -13.25
CA ASN A 75 -13.59 -2.67 -13.04
C ASN A 75 -13.01 -3.73 -12.11
N ASN A 76 -11.77 -3.55 -11.63
CA ASN A 76 -11.11 -4.51 -10.77
C ASN A 76 -10.70 -3.91 -9.42
N ASN A 77 -10.23 -4.76 -8.53
CA ASN A 77 -9.77 -4.40 -7.20
C ASN A 77 -8.24 -4.39 -7.11
N ILE A 78 -7.73 -4.11 -5.91
CA ILE A 78 -6.29 -3.98 -5.65
C ILE A 78 -5.54 -5.30 -5.85
N LEU A 79 -6.14 -6.43 -5.48
CA LEU A 79 -5.55 -7.75 -5.68
C LEU A 79 -5.46 -8.08 -7.17
N ASN A 80 -6.50 -7.82 -7.94
CA ASN A 80 -6.47 -7.99 -9.38
C ASN A 80 -5.42 -7.08 -10.03
N SER A 81 -5.26 -5.85 -9.51
CA SER A 81 -4.18 -4.97 -9.97
C SER A 81 -2.80 -5.57 -9.75
N LEU A 82 -2.58 -6.24 -8.61
CA LEU A 82 -1.31 -6.92 -8.32
C LEU A 82 -0.97 -7.99 -9.36
N PHE A 83 -1.95 -8.76 -9.82
CA PHE A 83 -1.74 -9.84 -10.79
C PHE A 83 -1.31 -9.37 -12.18
N TYR A 84 -1.44 -8.10 -12.52
CA TYR A 84 -0.79 -7.57 -13.74
C TYR A 84 0.74 -7.66 -13.69
N ALA A 85 1.30 -7.73 -12.47
CA ALA A 85 2.72 -7.95 -12.24
C ALA A 85 3.01 -9.33 -11.59
N GLU A 86 2.17 -10.34 -11.81
CA GLU A 86 2.28 -11.68 -11.19
C GLU A 86 3.69 -12.27 -11.36
N LYS A 87 4.30 -12.11 -12.53
CA LYS A 87 5.65 -12.59 -12.83
C LYS A 87 6.75 -11.97 -11.96
N GLU A 88 6.43 -10.88 -11.30
CA GLU A 88 7.35 -10.21 -10.38
C GLU A 88 7.27 -10.75 -8.95
N ILE A 89 6.25 -11.56 -8.63
CA ILE A 89 6.07 -12.17 -7.32
C ILE A 89 6.91 -13.44 -7.25
N GLU A 90 8.22 -13.27 -7.31
CA GLU A 90 9.22 -14.33 -7.17
C GLU A 90 10.26 -13.94 -6.14
N GLY A 91 10.55 -14.84 -5.19
CA GLY A 91 11.41 -14.56 -4.05
C GLY A 91 10.82 -13.51 -3.11
N ASP A 92 11.65 -12.92 -2.27
CA ASP A 92 11.20 -11.91 -1.29
C ASP A 92 10.70 -10.64 -1.97
N CYS A 93 9.42 -10.33 -1.80
CA CYS A 93 8.77 -9.12 -2.33
C CYS A 93 8.12 -8.30 -1.21
N ILE A 94 8.20 -6.97 -1.30
CA ILE A 94 7.35 -6.06 -0.54
C ILE A 94 6.30 -5.50 -1.49
N ILE A 95 5.04 -5.76 -1.20
CA ILE A 95 3.89 -5.26 -1.95
C ILE A 95 3.28 -4.11 -1.15
N THR A 96 3.04 -2.95 -1.78
CA THR A 96 2.49 -1.79 -1.08
C THR A 96 1.50 -1.02 -1.95
N TYR A 97 0.55 -0.36 -1.27
CA TYR A 97 -0.33 0.60 -1.92
C TYR A 97 0.44 1.88 -2.28
N GLY A 98 0.14 2.45 -3.45
CA GLY A 98 0.83 3.62 -3.98
C GLY A 98 0.43 4.96 -3.35
N ASP A 99 -0.44 4.96 -2.35
CA ASP A 99 -1.02 6.16 -1.74
C ASP A 99 -0.79 6.27 -0.23
N ILE A 100 0.13 5.47 0.31
CA ILE A 100 0.53 5.52 1.71
C ILE A 100 1.92 6.14 1.88
N LEU A 101 2.18 6.70 3.05
CA LEU A 101 3.50 7.20 3.44
C LEU A 101 4.03 6.40 4.61
N PHE A 102 5.31 6.09 4.55
CA PHE A 102 6.04 5.35 5.59
C PHE A 102 7.49 5.83 5.67
N ASN A 103 8.13 5.56 6.78
CA ASN A 103 9.54 5.88 6.99
C ASN A 103 10.43 4.64 6.83
N GLU A 104 11.75 4.87 6.81
CA GLU A 104 12.74 3.79 6.69
C GLU A 104 12.64 2.75 7.81
N GLY A 105 12.22 3.15 9.03
CA GLY A 105 12.08 2.23 10.17
C GLY A 105 11.08 1.11 9.90
N VAL A 106 9.97 1.42 9.20
CA VAL A 106 8.97 0.42 8.77
C VAL A 106 9.60 -0.58 7.81
N ILE A 107 10.29 -0.10 6.77
CA ILE A 107 10.91 -0.96 5.76
C ILE A 107 12.03 -1.82 6.37
N ARG A 108 12.87 -1.25 7.22
CA ARG A 108 13.95 -2.00 7.90
C ARG A 108 13.40 -3.13 8.76
N LYS A 109 12.31 -2.89 9.51
CA LYS A 109 11.63 -3.94 10.31
C LYS A 109 11.08 -5.04 9.41
N LEU A 110 10.42 -4.67 8.30
CA LEU A 110 9.82 -5.62 7.37
C LEU A 110 10.88 -6.47 6.66
N VAL A 111 11.98 -5.86 6.20
CA VAL A 111 13.13 -6.55 5.61
C VAL A 111 13.79 -7.52 6.59
N ALA A 112 13.89 -7.15 7.86
CA ALA A 112 14.49 -7.98 8.91
C ALA A 112 13.57 -9.12 9.38
N SER A 113 12.28 -9.09 9.05
CA SER A 113 11.34 -10.16 9.42
C SER A 113 11.76 -11.50 8.84
N LYS A 114 11.71 -12.56 9.65
CA LYS A 114 12.00 -13.95 9.25
C LYS A 114 10.75 -14.72 8.87
N SER A 115 9.57 -14.11 9.00
CA SER A 115 8.31 -14.73 8.59
C SER A 115 8.21 -14.77 7.07
N ASP A 116 7.63 -15.83 6.53
CA ASP A 116 7.34 -15.97 5.11
C ASP A 116 6.38 -14.87 4.65
N ILE A 117 5.40 -14.53 5.51
CA ILE A 117 4.46 -13.43 5.28
C ILE A 117 4.51 -12.48 6.48
N ALA A 118 4.70 -11.19 6.24
CA ALA A 118 4.69 -10.16 7.27
C ALA A 118 3.89 -8.93 6.80
N ALA A 119 2.82 -8.60 7.53
CA ALA A 119 1.98 -7.43 7.26
C ALA A 119 2.38 -6.24 8.13
N VAL A 120 2.28 -5.03 7.57
CA VAL A 120 2.46 -3.80 8.34
C VAL A 120 1.11 -3.32 8.84
N VAL A 121 1.02 -3.09 10.14
CA VAL A 121 -0.22 -2.69 10.80
C VAL A 121 -0.01 -1.45 11.68
N ASP A 122 -1.06 -0.67 11.86
CA ASP A 122 -1.12 0.44 12.81
C ASP A 122 -1.93 0.03 14.04
N THR A 123 -1.31 0.04 15.21
CA THR A 123 -1.96 -0.30 16.49
C THR A 123 -2.64 0.90 17.13
N GLU A 124 -2.34 2.11 16.71
CA GLU A 124 -2.95 3.36 17.19
C GLU A 124 -4.04 3.91 16.24
N TRP A 125 -4.43 3.11 15.24
CA TRP A 125 -5.29 3.47 14.12
C TRP A 125 -6.60 4.17 14.49
N LYS A 126 -7.23 3.82 15.61
CA LYS A 126 -8.54 4.38 16.01
C LYS A 126 -8.49 5.90 16.19
N ALA A 127 -7.39 6.41 16.75
CA ALA A 127 -7.19 7.85 16.94
C ALA A 127 -7.17 8.62 15.61
N HIS A 128 -6.73 7.97 14.53
CA HIS A 128 -6.69 8.57 13.19
C HIS A 128 -8.08 8.72 12.55
N TYR A 129 -9.11 8.07 13.10
CA TYR A 129 -10.48 8.16 12.61
C TYR A 129 -11.34 9.18 13.38
N GLU A 130 -10.84 9.74 14.47
CA GLU A 130 -11.53 10.79 15.20
C GLU A 130 -11.81 11.99 14.27
N ASN A 131 -13.08 12.41 14.24
CA ASN A 131 -13.57 13.50 13.38
C ASN A 131 -13.43 13.27 11.85
N ARG A 132 -13.20 12.05 11.38
CA ARG A 132 -13.23 11.70 9.96
C ARG A 132 -14.65 11.36 9.49
N HIS A 133 -15.25 12.22 8.66
CA HIS A 133 -16.58 11.99 8.11
C HIS A 133 -16.54 11.34 6.72
N ALA A 134 -15.59 11.74 5.87
CA ALA A 134 -15.48 11.25 4.50
C ALA A 134 -14.85 9.83 4.39
N HIS A 135 -14.18 9.37 5.43
CA HIS A 135 -13.62 8.02 5.54
C HIS A 135 -13.81 7.52 6.97
N PRO A 136 -15.00 7.01 7.29
CA PRO A 136 -15.33 6.59 8.65
C PRO A 136 -14.58 5.30 9.04
N VAL A 137 -14.51 5.01 10.33
CA VAL A 137 -13.85 3.82 10.90
C VAL A 137 -14.36 2.49 10.32
N THR A 138 -15.58 2.46 9.79
CA THR A 138 -16.15 1.28 9.10
C THR A 138 -15.46 0.93 7.79
N GLU A 139 -14.64 1.82 7.26
CA GLU A 139 -13.82 1.59 6.05
C GLU A 139 -12.44 1.02 6.36
N ALA A 140 -12.08 0.90 7.65
CA ALA A 140 -10.79 0.36 8.08
C ALA A 140 -10.61 -1.09 7.65
N GLU A 141 -9.40 -1.45 7.24
CA GLU A 141 -9.00 -2.84 7.03
C GLU A 141 -8.54 -3.41 8.38
N ASN A 142 -9.52 -3.88 9.15
CA ASN A 142 -9.33 -4.35 10.51
C ASN A 142 -8.39 -5.55 10.58
N VAL A 143 -7.60 -5.61 11.63
CA VAL A 143 -6.69 -6.72 11.94
C VAL A 143 -6.92 -7.20 13.36
N ILE A 144 -6.92 -8.54 13.54
CA ILE A 144 -6.78 -9.20 14.83
C ILE A 144 -5.43 -9.90 14.85
N MET A 145 -4.63 -9.58 15.87
CA MET A 145 -3.36 -10.24 16.18
C MET A 145 -3.43 -10.85 17.57
N ASP A 146 -2.71 -11.95 17.77
CA ASP A 146 -2.47 -12.51 19.09
C ASP A 146 -1.36 -11.75 19.85
N GLU A 147 -1.05 -12.23 21.08
CA GLU A 147 -0.02 -11.64 21.95
C GLU A 147 1.41 -11.79 21.37
N ASP A 148 1.63 -12.76 20.48
CA ASP A 148 2.89 -12.98 19.76
C ASP A 148 2.96 -12.18 18.45
N HIS A 149 2.02 -11.25 18.20
CA HIS A 149 1.86 -10.48 16.98
C HIS A 149 1.64 -11.34 15.72
N ARG A 150 1.07 -12.53 15.86
CA ARG A 150 0.65 -13.34 14.72
C ARG A 150 -0.72 -12.86 14.24
N LEU A 151 -0.83 -12.70 12.94
CA LEU A 151 -2.09 -12.30 12.30
C LEU A 151 -3.08 -13.45 12.35
N ILE A 152 -4.22 -13.23 13.00
CA ILE A 152 -5.33 -14.19 13.11
C ILE A 152 -6.36 -13.93 12.01
N GLU A 153 -6.75 -12.66 11.84
CA GLU A 153 -7.78 -12.26 10.88
C GLU A 153 -7.48 -10.86 10.34
N ILE A 154 -7.80 -10.66 9.06
CA ILE A 154 -7.72 -9.36 8.38
C ILE A 154 -8.91 -9.18 7.47
N GLY A 155 -9.55 -8.00 7.51
CA GLY A 155 -10.66 -7.67 6.63
C GLY A 155 -11.49 -6.49 7.09
N LYS A 156 -12.42 -6.05 6.25
CA LYS A 156 -13.40 -5.01 6.61
C LYS A 156 -14.52 -5.53 7.51
N ILE A 157 -14.91 -6.79 7.30
CA ILE A 157 -15.97 -7.47 8.06
C ILE A 157 -15.29 -8.54 8.88
N MET A 158 -15.32 -8.38 10.19
CA MET A 158 -14.68 -9.28 11.15
C MET A 158 -15.72 -10.19 11.80
N ASP A 159 -15.30 -11.39 12.24
CA ASP A 159 -16.12 -12.18 13.16
C ASP A 159 -16.32 -11.38 14.46
N LYS A 160 -17.58 -11.27 14.91
CA LYS A 160 -17.97 -10.47 16.07
C LYS A 160 -17.36 -10.96 17.40
N LYS A 161 -16.65 -12.08 17.40
CA LYS A 161 -16.05 -12.69 18.59
C LYS A 161 -14.84 -11.90 19.12
N HIS A 162 -14.13 -11.17 18.26
CA HIS A 162 -12.92 -10.46 18.64
C HIS A 162 -12.98 -9.01 18.15
N ALA A 163 -12.54 -8.09 18.97
CA ALA A 163 -12.38 -6.70 18.58
C ALA A 163 -11.06 -6.53 17.83
N ALA A 164 -11.08 -5.81 16.70
CA ALA A 164 -9.87 -5.42 16.00
C ALA A 164 -8.90 -4.67 16.92
N ASN A 165 -7.66 -5.09 16.95
CA ASN A 165 -6.58 -4.47 17.74
C ASN A 165 -5.55 -3.72 16.88
N ALA A 166 -5.68 -3.79 15.55
CA ALA A 166 -4.87 -3.02 14.60
C ALA A 166 -5.61 -2.77 13.28
N GLU A 167 -5.02 -1.95 12.41
CA GLU A 167 -5.44 -1.72 11.02
C GLU A 167 -4.32 -2.10 10.07
N PHE A 168 -4.62 -2.80 8.98
CA PHE A 168 -3.69 -3.03 7.89
C PHE A 168 -3.54 -1.76 7.07
N ILE A 169 -2.30 -1.31 6.90
CA ILE A 169 -2.03 -0.04 6.22
C ILE A 169 -1.72 -0.18 4.72
N GLY A 170 -1.86 -1.37 4.15
CA GLY A 170 -1.61 -1.59 2.72
C GLY A 170 -0.16 -1.92 2.38
N MET A 171 0.58 -2.59 3.27
CA MET A 171 1.93 -3.08 2.99
C MET A 171 2.16 -4.48 3.58
N ILE A 172 2.69 -5.38 2.74
CA ILE A 172 2.97 -6.77 3.11
C ILE A 172 4.29 -7.23 2.47
N LYS A 173 5.06 -8.03 3.19
CA LYS A 173 6.17 -8.82 2.66
C LYS A 173 5.67 -10.25 2.43
N VAL A 174 6.05 -10.84 1.31
CA VAL A 174 5.83 -12.23 0.93
C VAL A 174 7.11 -12.84 0.42
#